data_b29c37439ed7f4b5585ca4e9eaa8d82e
#
_entry.id   b29c37439ed7f4b5585ca4e9eaa8d82e
#
_cell.length_a   1.000
_cell.length_b   1.000
_cell.length_c   1.000
_cell.angle_alpha   90.00
_cell.angle_beta   90.00
_cell.angle_gamma   90.00
#
_symmetry.space_group_name_H-M   'P 1'
#
loop_
_entity.id
_entity.type
_entity.pdbx_description
1 polymer ?
#
loop_
_entity_poly.entity_id
_entity_poly.type
_entity_poly.pdbx_seq_one_letter_code
_entity_poly.pdbx_strand_id
1 'polypeptide(L)'
;LNIKGFEYGDPLDRILLTESLKNAIISSGENDLTLKKEDIVVWDSNHNSQMSTVLMIDISHSMILYGEDRITPAKKVAMALVEYIKTKFPKDTIDILSFGDEAKPINIKDLPYLKVGPYHTNTVAGLDLAFDILRRKKNNNKQIFMITDGKPSCMFTKDGFYKNSAGLDNFILDQCYNRARIAKKNNIPITTFMIASDPYLQTFVKKFSEVNNGKAFYTGLDGLSEMVFDCLLYTSDA
;
A
#
# COMPACT_ATOMS: atom_id res chain seq x y z
N LEU A 1 16.33 -10.93 -15.07
CA LEU A 1 15.59 -12.18 -14.87
C LEU A 1 16.59 -13.18 -14.33
N ASN A 2 16.44 -13.60 -13.07
CA ASN A 2 17.29 -14.64 -12.49
C ASN A 2 16.66 -16.00 -12.78
N ILE A 3 17.52 -16.96 -13.15
CA ILE A 3 17.15 -18.35 -13.43
C ILE A 3 17.85 -19.21 -12.38
N LYS A 4 17.13 -20.14 -11.77
CA LYS A 4 17.70 -21.13 -10.81
C LYS A 4 17.37 -22.55 -11.26
N GLY A 5 18.12 -23.53 -10.74
CA GLY A 5 17.77 -24.94 -10.89
C GLY A 5 16.47 -25.26 -10.14
N PHE A 6 15.69 -26.21 -10.67
CA PHE A 6 14.43 -26.65 -10.07
C PHE A 6 14.64 -27.35 -8.73
N GLU A 7 13.88 -26.92 -7.73
CA GLU A 7 13.82 -27.57 -6.42
C GLU A 7 12.41 -28.12 -6.15
N TYR A 8 12.32 -29.15 -5.30
CA TYR A 8 11.01 -29.68 -4.89
C TYR A 8 10.20 -28.62 -4.16
N GLY A 9 9.01 -28.31 -4.69
CA GLY A 9 8.12 -27.26 -4.19
C GLY A 9 8.04 -26.03 -5.09
N ASP A 10 8.92 -25.93 -6.11
CA ASP A 10 8.78 -24.88 -7.12
C ASP A 10 7.52 -25.11 -7.97
N PRO A 11 6.73 -24.08 -8.26
CA PRO A 11 5.55 -24.17 -9.11
C PRO A 11 5.93 -24.59 -10.53
N LEU A 12 5.19 -25.56 -11.09
CA LEU A 12 5.47 -26.11 -12.43
C LEU A 12 5.26 -25.10 -13.58
N ASP A 13 4.42 -24.12 -13.38
CA ASP A 13 4.16 -23.02 -14.32
C ASP A 13 5.36 -22.07 -14.50
N ARG A 14 6.36 -22.16 -13.63
CA ARG A 14 7.60 -21.38 -13.69
C ARG A 14 8.73 -22.07 -14.43
N ILE A 15 8.53 -23.28 -14.92
CA ILE A 15 9.56 -24.04 -15.65
C ILE A 15 9.84 -23.37 -17.00
N LEU A 16 11.10 -23.05 -17.23
CA LEU A 16 11.61 -22.57 -18.51
C LEU A 16 11.93 -23.73 -19.44
N LEU A 17 10.91 -24.24 -20.13
CA LEU A 17 11.04 -25.42 -21.02
C LEU A 17 12.18 -25.27 -22.02
N THR A 18 12.32 -24.11 -22.67
CA THR A 18 13.36 -23.89 -23.69
C THR A 18 14.77 -23.99 -23.09
N GLU A 19 14.99 -23.39 -21.93
CA GLU A 19 16.31 -23.42 -21.26
C GLU A 19 16.58 -24.81 -20.66
N SER A 20 15.57 -25.45 -20.11
CA SER A 20 15.67 -26.82 -19.59
C SER A 20 16.01 -27.83 -20.70
N LEU A 21 15.39 -27.72 -21.87
CA LEU A 21 15.71 -28.55 -23.02
C LEU A 21 17.12 -28.30 -23.55
N LYS A 22 17.59 -27.06 -23.60
CA LYS A 22 18.99 -26.75 -23.95
C LYS A 22 19.97 -27.43 -22.99
N ASN A 23 19.69 -27.35 -21.68
CA ASN A 23 20.52 -28.01 -20.67
C ASN A 23 20.53 -29.54 -20.87
N ALA A 24 19.39 -30.17 -21.16
CA ALA A 24 19.28 -31.59 -21.42
C ALA A 24 20.09 -32.01 -22.66
N ILE A 25 20.05 -31.24 -23.75
CA ILE A 25 20.85 -31.47 -24.95
C ILE A 25 22.35 -31.35 -24.64
N ILE A 26 22.74 -30.38 -23.83
CA ILE A 26 24.15 -30.19 -23.44
C ILE A 26 24.62 -31.32 -22.53
N SER A 27 23.78 -31.82 -21.61
CA SER A 27 24.13 -32.86 -20.64
C SER A 27 24.08 -34.28 -21.20
N SER A 28 23.17 -34.57 -22.13
CA SER A 28 22.89 -35.93 -22.63
C SER A 28 23.30 -36.14 -24.12
N GLY A 29 23.63 -35.07 -24.86
CA GLY A 29 23.92 -35.11 -26.30
C GLY A 29 22.66 -35.03 -27.17
N GLU A 30 22.83 -34.66 -28.44
CA GLU A 30 21.73 -34.40 -29.40
C GLU A 30 20.79 -35.59 -29.69
N ASN A 31 21.23 -36.80 -29.35
CA ASN A 31 20.49 -38.03 -29.66
C ASN A 31 19.67 -38.60 -28.48
N ASP A 32 19.77 -38.04 -27.27
CA ASP A 32 19.04 -38.49 -26.10
C ASP A 32 18.41 -37.31 -25.37
N LEU A 33 17.12 -37.05 -25.66
CA LEU A 33 16.32 -35.98 -25.05
C LEU A 33 15.74 -36.42 -23.71
N THR A 34 16.54 -37.03 -22.87
CA THR A 34 16.09 -37.36 -21.49
C THR A 34 16.29 -36.17 -20.58
N LEU A 35 15.18 -35.55 -20.17
CA LEU A 35 15.17 -34.41 -19.24
C LEU A 35 15.43 -34.92 -17.83
N LYS A 36 16.57 -34.60 -17.24
CA LYS A 36 16.90 -34.89 -15.85
C LYS A 36 16.50 -33.71 -14.94
N LYS A 37 16.34 -33.98 -13.66
CA LYS A 37 16.00 -32.92 -12.69
C LYS A 37 17.02 -31.76 -12.72
N GLU A 38 18.28 -32.09 -12.90
CA GLU A 38 19.38 -31.13 -12.92
C GLU A 38 19.36 -30.20 -14.15
N ASP A 39 18.66 -30.62 -15.23
CA ASP A 39 18.50 -29.83 -16.45
C ASP A 39 17.35 -28.83 -16.34
N ILE A 40 16.41 -29.07 -15.39
CA ILE A 40 15.23 -28.25 -15.26
C ILE A 40 15.60 -26.92 -14.59
N VAL A 41 15.28 -25.85 -15.25
CA VAL A 41 15.45 -24.49 -14.72
C VAL A 41 14.09 -23.79 -14.64
N VAL A 42 13.97 -23.00 -13.59
CA VAL A 42 12.77 -22.21 -13.31
C VAL A 42 13.13 -20.73 -13.22
N TRP A 43 12.15 -19.90 -13.48
CA TRP A 43 12.27 -18.49 -13.14
C TRP A 43 12.46 -18.36 -11.63
N ASP A 44 13.60 -17.81 -11.21
CA ASP A 44 13.79 -17.45 -9.82
C ASP A 44 12.92 -16.24 -9.48
N SER A 45 11.76 -16.52 -8.94
CA SER A 45 10.89 -15.49 -8.37
C SER A 45 11.31 -15.12 -6.94
N ASN A 46 12.40 -15.66 -6.44
CA ASN A 46 13.02 -15.25 -5.20
C ASN A 46 13.74 -13.90 -5.35
N HIS A 47 13.14 -12.92 -6.03
CA HIS A 47 13.25 -11.57 -5.54
C HIS A 47 12.55 -11.58 -4.17
N ASN A 48 13.31 -11.90 -3.13
CA ASN A 48 13.07 -11.44 -1.77
C ASN A 48 13.15 -9.91 -1.79
N SER A 49 12.34 -9.28 -2.59
CA SER A 49 12.21 -7.84 -2.67
C SER A 49 11.46 -7.39 -1.43
N GLN A 50 12.21 -7.20 -0.35
CA GLN A 50 11.65 -6.70 0.89
C GLN A 50 10.86 -5.42 0.62
N MET A 51 9.60 -5.43 1.02
CA MET A 51 8.69 -4.29 0.89
C MET A 51 8.75 -3.43 2.15
N SER A 52 8.79 -2.13 1.98
CA SER A 52 8.56 -1.19 3.08
C SER A 52 7.20 -0.54 2.91
N THR A 53 6.31 -0.80 3.84
CA THR A 53 4.94 -0.30 3.84
C THR A 53 4.77 0.76 4.92
N VAL A 54 4.14 1.88 4.57
CA VAL A 54 3.61 2.85 5.54
C VAL A 54 2.10 2.80 5.50
N LEU A 55 1.49 2.57 6.66
CA LEU A 55 0.05 2.61 6.84
C LEU A 55 -0.34 3.95 7.49
N MET A 56 -1.09 4.75 6.75
CA MET A 56 -1.63 6.04 7.17
C MET A 56 -3.08 5.88 7.63
N ILE A 57 -3.42 6.35 8.82
CA ILE A 57 -4.76 6.27 9.38
C ILE A 57 -5.27 7.66 9.69
N ASP A 58 -6.39 8.02 9.08
CA ASP A 58 -7.10 9.25 9.34
C ASP A 58 -7.74 9.22 10.74
N ILE A 59 -7.47 10.24 11.54
CA ILE A 59 -8.07 10.44 12.87
C ILE A 59 -8.84 11.76 12.96
N SER A 60 -9.21 12.33 11.84
CA SER A 60 -9.99 13.55 11.76
C SER A 60 -11.40 13.36 12.29
N HIS A 61 -12.06 14.46 12.60
CA HIS A 61 -13.39 14.45 13.22
C HIS A 61 -14.45 13.74 12.36
N SER A 62 -14.31 13.72 11.04
CA SER A 62 -15.21 13.04 10.12
C SER A 62 -15.31 11.54 10.36
N MET A 63 -14.26 10.91 10.93
CA MET A 63 -14.24 9.49 11.25
C MET A 63 -15.26 9.05 12.31
N ILE A 64 -15.96 9.99 12.97
CA ILE A 64 -17.04 9.76 13.97
C ILE A 64 -18.28 10.64 13.74
N LEU A 65 -18.37 11.36 12.59
CA LEU A 65 -19.49 12.24 12.32
C LEU A 65 -20.77 11.48 11.95
N TYR A 66 -21.89 12.13 12.16
CA TYR A 66 -23.25 11.66 11.79
C TYR A 66 -23.70 10.36 12.46
N GLY A 67 -23.11 10.02 13.62
CA GLY A 67 -23.47 8.79 14.35
C GLY A 67 -22.83 7.52 13.77
N GLU A 68 -21.97 7.65 12.77
CA GLU A 68 -21.21 6.55 12.18
C GLU A 68 -19.84 6.43 12.86
N ASP A 69 -19.51 5.23 13.31
CA ASP A 69 -18.19 4.90 13.84
C ASP A 69 -17.31 4.30 12.71
N ARG A 70 -16.57 5.14 12.03
CA ARG A 70 -15.66 4.74 10.95
C ARG A 70 -14.27 4.37 11.44
N ILE A 71 -13.88 4.87 12.61
CA ILE A 71 -12.55 4.60 13.17
C ILE A 71 -12.43 3.15 13.67
N THR A 72 -13.48 2.55 14.20
CA THR A 72 -13.41 1.16 14.65
C THR A 72 -13.17 0.18 13.50
N PRO A 73 -13.90 0.19 12.38
CA PRO A 73 -13.54 -0.65 11.22
C PRO A 73 -12.18 -0.30 10.63
N ALA A 74 -11.79 0.99 10.58
CA ALA A 74 -10.46 1.38 10.13
C ALA A 74 -9.33 0.74 10.96
N LYS A 75 -9.47 0.74 12.30
CA LYS A 75 -8.51 0.07 13.19
C LYS A 75 -8.48 -1.45 13.00
N LYS A 76 -9.61 -2.10 12.82
CA LYS A 76 -9.68 -3.55 12.57
C LYS A 76 -8.92 -3.92 11.31
N VAL A 77 -9.13 -3.17 10.23
CA VAL A 77 -8.42 -3.36 8.96
C VAL A 77 -6.93 -3.11 9.13
N ALA A 78 -6.56 -2.02 9.77
CA ALA A 78 -5.15 -1.70 10.03
C ALA A 78 -4.45 -2.81 10.82
N MET A 79 -5.10 -3.37 11.85
CA MET A 79 -4.56 -4.51 12.62
C MET A 79 -4.44 -5.77 11.76
N ALA A 80 -5.44 -6.08 10.96
CA ALA A 80 -5.40 -7.23 10.05
C ALA A 80 -4.28 -7.12 9.01
N LEU A 81 -4.09 -5.93 8.41
CA LEU A 81 -2.98 -5.64 7.49
C LEU A 81 -1.62 -5.85 8.16
N VAL A 82 -1.45 -5.32 9.37
CA VAL A 82 -0.19 -5.46 10.13
C VAL A 82 0.11 -6.92 10.43
N GLU A 83 -0.89 -7.67 10.90
CA GLU A 83 -0.74 -9.09 11.21
C GLU A 83 -0.44 -9.91 9.96
N TYR A 84 -1.16 -9.67 8.88
CA TYR A 84 -0.94 -10.34 7.60
C TYR A 84 0.48 -10.12 7.07
N ILE A 85 0.92 -8.86 6.99
CA ILE A 85 2.26 -8.53 6.50
C ILE A 85 3.33 -9.19 7.39
N LYS A 86 3.21 -9.10 8.71
CA LYS A 86 4.20 -9.70 9.62
C LYS A 86 4.25 -11.22 9.57
N THR A 87 3.10 -11.86 9.32
CA THR A 87 3.00 -13.33 9.30
C THR A 87 3.44 -13.89 7.96
N LYS A 88 2.97 -13.30 6.86
CA LYS A 88 3.23 -13.81 5.50
C LYS A 88 4.55 -13.33 4.92
N PHE A 89 4.96 -12.11 5.28
CA PHE A 89 6.16 -11.46 4.76
C PHE A 89 7.07 -10.97 5.91
N PRO A 90 7.69 -11.90 6.67
CA PRO A 90 8.44 -11.55 7.89
C PRO A 90 9.67 -10.66 7.64
N LYS A 91 10.13 -10.56 6.38
CA LYS A 91 11.22 -9.68 5.99
C LYS A 91 10.75 -8.27 5.61
N ASP A 92 9.46 -8.07 5.42
CA ASP A 92 8.88 -6.78 5.10
C ASP A 92 8.80 -5.88 6.35
N THR A 93 8.83 -4.59 6.12
CA THR A 93 8.65 -3.63 7.22
C THR A 93 7.32 -2.92 7.07
N ILE A 94 6.63 -2.73 8.20
CA ILE A 94 5.43 -1.91 8.26
C ILE A 94 5.57 -0.89 9.38
N ASP A 95 5.39 0.37 9.01
CA ASP A 95 5.33 1.51 9.92
C ASP A 95 3.93 2.12 9.85
N ILE A 96 3.44 2.65 10.97
CA ILE A 96 2.11 3.22 11.06
C ILE A 96 2.22 4.68 11.44
N LEU A 97 1.38 5.50 10.84
CA LEU A 97 1.18 6.88 11.27
C LEU A 97 -0.31 7.23 11.32
N SER A 98 -0.67 8.16 12.19
CA SER A 98 -1.97 8.83 12.18
C SER A 98 -1.83 10.23 11.63
N PHE A 99 -2.88 10.74 11.02
CA PHE A 99 -2.95 12.11 10.57
C PHE A 99 -4.33 12.72 10.87
N GLY A 100 -4.28 13.96 11.30
CA GLY A 100 -5.40 14.85 11.58
C GLY A 100 -4.94 16.25 11.20
N ASP A 101 -4.87 17.21 12.12
CA ASP A 101 -4.22 18.52 11.88
C ASP A 101 -2.71 18.34 11.61
N GLU A 102 -2.09 17.40 12.33
CA GLU A 102 -0.70 16.99 12.20
C GLU A 102 -0.60 15.50 11.88
N ALA A 103 0.55 15.07 11.41
CA ALA A 103 0.86 13.65 11.25
C ALA A 103 1.87 13.19 12.32
N LYS A 104 1.63 12.01 12.90
CA LYS A 104 2.48 11.44 13.97
C LYS A 104 2.69 9.95 13.75
N PRO A 105 3.92 9.43 13.94
CA PRO A 105 4.12 7.98 13.92
C PRO A 105 3.44 7.34 15.12
N ILE A 106 2.95 6.11 14.94
CA ILE A 106 2.27 5.33 15.98
C ILE A 106 2.95 3.99 16.12
N ASN A 107 3.12 3.52 17.37
CA ASN A 107 3.51 2.14 17.58
C ASN A 107 2.35 1.19 17.30
N ILE A 108 2.65 0.01 16.76
CA ILE A 108 1.63 -1.02 16.47
C ILE A 108 0.80 -1.37 17.72
N LYS A 109 1.43 -1.35 18.90
CA LYS A 109 0.75 -1.63 20.18
C LYS A 109 -0.31 -0.59 20.54
N ASP A 110 -0.16 0.64 20.07
CA ASP A 110 -1.04 1.76 20.36
C ASP A 110 -2.22 1.83 19.38
N LEU A 111 -2.16 1.07 18.28
CA LEU A 111 -3.19 1.07 17.23
C LEU A 111 -4.61 0.76 17.74
N PRO A 112 -4.86 -0.23 18.62
CA PRO A 112 -6.19 -0.49 19.16
C PRO A 112 -6.78 0.68 19.98
N TYR A 113 -5.90 1.50 20.55
CA TYR A 113 -6.27 2.61 21.44
C TYR A 113 -6.35 3.96 20.73
N LEU A 114 -6.14 3.96 19.41
CA LEU A 114 -6.21 5.18 18.60
C LEU A 114 -7.60 5.83 18.75
N LYS A 115 -7.59 7.13 19.01
CA LYS A 115 -8.80 7.94 19.19
C LYS A 115 -8.87 9.02 18.12
N VAL A 116 -10.07 9.27 17.67
CA VAL A 116 -10.41 10.43 16.83
C VAL A 116 -10.40 11.69 17.71
N GLY A 117 -9.88 12.76 17.15
CA GLY A 117 -9.91 14.08 17.80
C GLY A 117 -10.72 15.10 16.99
N PRO A 118 -10.87 16.32 17.52
CA PRO A 118 -11.53 17.41 16.81
C PRO A 118 -10.61 18.00 15.72
N TYR A 119 -9.99 17.12 14.93
CA TYR A 119 -9.00 17.49 13.94
C TYR A 119 -9.61 17.63 12.54
N HIS A 120 -8.98 18.47 11.74
CA HIS A 120 -9.19 18.50 10.30
C HIS A 120 -8.39 17.36 9.63
N THR A 121 -8.50 17.23 8.30
CA THR A 121 -7.81 16.19 7.54
C THR A 121 -6.62 16.79 6.79
N ASN A 122 -5.41 16.65 7.36
CA ASN A 122 -4.16 17.08 6.73
C ASN A 122 -3.47 15.92 5.99
N THR A 123 -4.01 15.57 4.84
CA THR A 123 -3.45 14.49 3.99
C THR A 123 -2.02 14.83 3.53
N VAL A 124 -1.73 16.11 3.32
CA VAL A 124 -0.39 16.59 2.90
C VAL A 124 0.66 16.24 3.96
N ALA A 125 0.39 16.58 5.23
CA ALA A 125 1.30 16.26 6.33
C ALA A 125 1.47 14.73 6.51
N GLY A 126 0.38 13.98 6.35
CA GLY A 126 0.44 12.52 6.38
C GLY A 126 1.36 11.94 5.31
N LEU A 127 1.22 12.39 4.06
CA LEU A 127 2.06 11.96 2.95
C LEU A 127 3.53 12.38 3.13
N ASP A 128 3.77 13.61 3.56
CA ASP A 128 5.13 14.10 3.80
C ASP A 128 5.83 13.26 4.88
N LEU A 129 5.16 12.94 5.98
CA LEU A 129 5.70 12.04 7.01
C LEU A 129 5.91 10.61 6.47
N ALA A 130 4.98 10.08 5.66
CA ALA A 130 5.13 8.78 5.05
C ALA A 130 6.37 8.71 4.14
N PHE A 131 6.61 9.75 3.33
CA PHE A 131 7.82 9.85 2.52
C PHE A 131 9.09 9.91 3.36
N ASP A 132 9.07 10.65 4.48
CA ASP A 132 10.21 10.73 5.38
C ASP A 132 10.54 9.38 6.03
N ILE A 133 9.52 8.61 6.41
CA ILE A 133 9.69 7.24 6.91
C ILE A 133 10.28 6.35 5.82
N LEU A 134 9.68 6.33 4.63
CA LEU A 134 10.11 5.47 3.53
C LEU A 134 11.50 5.83 3.00
N ARG A 135 11.88 7.11 3.03
CA ARG A 135 13.23 7.56 2.62
C ARG A 135 14.33 6.94 3.48
N ARG A 136 14.07 6.69 4.75
CA ARG A 136 15.03 6.07 5.70
C ARG A 136 15.13 4.56 5.53
N LYS A 137 14.21 3.93 4.81
CA LYS A 137 14.24 2.48 4.56
C LYS A 137 15.18 2.15 3.40
N LYS A 138 15.98 1.10 3.59
CA LYS A 138 16.94 0.63 2.60
C LYS A 138 16.31 -0.15 1.44
N ASN A 139 15.09 -0.66 1.65
CA ASN A 139 14.39 -1.47 0.67
C ASN A 139 14.01 -0.63 -0.56
N ASN A 140 14.18 -1.19 -1.75
CA ASN A 140 13.83 -0.52 -2.99
C ASN A 140 12.32 -0.47 -3.22
N ASN A 141 11.61 -1.53 -2.81
CA ASN A 141 10.17 -1.59 -2.95
C ASN A 141 9.49 -0.89 -1.77
N LYS A 142 8.63 0.05 -2.08
CA LYS A 142 7.97 0.91 -1.10
C LYS A 142 6.52 1.10 -1.50
N GLN A 143 5.62 1.13 -0.52
CA GLN A 143 4.20 1.42 -0.76
C GLN A 143 3.58 2.17 0.42
N ILE A 144 2.47 2.82 0.15
CA ILE A 144 1.66 3.50 1.15
C ILE A 144 0.23 2.94 1.09
N PHE A 145 -0.30 2.56 2.24
CA PHE A 145 -1.72 2.32 2.45
C PHE A 145 -2.32 3.49 3.21
N MET A 146 -3.40 4.06 2.71
CA MET A 146 -4.08 5.20 3.34
C MET A 146 -5.53 4.81 3.62
N ILE A 147 -5.93 4.88 4.89
CA ILE A 147 -7.32 4.67 5.33
C ILE A 147 -7.87 6.03 5.73
N THR A 148 -8.90 6.48 5.03
CA THR A 148 -9.53 7.79 5.25
C THR A 148 -11.01 7.75 4.90
N ASP A 149 -11.80 8.58 5.54
CA ASP A 149 -13.19 8.85 5.16
C ASP A 149 -13.34 10.24 4.55
N GLY A 150 -12.25 11.02 4.59
CA GLY A 150 -12.34 12.45 4.57
C GLY A 150 -11.72 13.14 3.37
N LYS A 151 -12.27 14.32 3.15
CA LYS A 151 -11.71 15.29 2.24
C LYS A 151 -10.52 15.97 2.92
N PRO A 152 -9.42 16.20 2.20
CA PRO A 152 -8.36 17.07 2.68
C PRO A 152 -8.94 18.46 2.96
N SER A 153 -8.79 18.94 4.20
CA SER A 153 -9.43 20.19 4.66
C SER A 153 -8.47 21.18 5.30
N CYS A 154 -7.21 20.78 5.52
CA CYS A 154 -6.19 21.68 6.03
C CYS A 154 -4.79 21.28 5.57
N MET A 155 -3.84 22.18 5.73
CA MET A 155 -2.42 21.96 5.56
C MET A 155 -1.59 23.06 6.20
N PHE A 156 -0.29 22.80 6.41
CA PHE A 156 0.65 23.85 6.79
C PHE A 156 1.19 24.56 5.52
N THR A 157 1.21 25.88 5.59
CA THR A 157 1.81 26.76 4.57
C THR A 157 2.96 27.54 5.19
N LYS A 158 3.68 28.33 4.37
CA LYS A 158 4.71 29.24 4.86
C LYS A 158 4.15 30.31 5.79
N ASP A 159 2.88 30.67 5.59
CA ASP A 159 2.18 31.73 6.33
C ASP A 159 1.44 31.18 7.54
N GLY A 160 1.53 29.89 7.83
CA GLY A 160 0.91 29.22 8.96
C GLY A 160 -0.08 28.12 8.58
N PHE A 161 -0.98 27.80 9.51
CA PHE A 161 -1.97 26.76 9.34
C PHE A 161 -3.14 27.26 8.48
N TYR A 162 -3.29 26.66 7.29
CA TYR A 162 -4.38 26.94 6.37
C TYR A 162 -5.45 25.85 6.49
N LYS A 163 -6.72 26.26 6.60
CA LYS A 163 -7.86 25.35 6.66
C LYS A 163 -9.05 25.87 5.88
N ASN A 164 -9.78 24.95 5.24
CA ASN A 164 -11.06 25.22 4.61
C ASN A 164 -12.02 24.05 4.87
N SER A 165 -13.02 24.29 5.71
CA SER A 165 -14.04 23.28 6.03
C SER A 165 -15.24 23.31 5.08
N ALA A 166 -15.36 24.33 4.23
CA ALA A 166 -16.46 24.53 3.29
C ALA A 166 -16.14 23.91 1.91
N GLY A 167 -16.46 22.62 1.72
CA GLY A 167 -16.26 21.96 0.42
C GLY A 167 -14.82 21.52 0.14
N LEU A 168 -14.54 21.09 -1.09
CA LEU A 168 -13.21 20.76 -1.55
C LEU A 168 -12.47 22.04 -1.95
N ASP A 169 -11.28 22.21 -1.41
CA ASP A 169 -10.44 23.37 -1.68
C ASP A 169 -9.35 23.03 -2.72
N ASN A 170 -9.39 23.69 -3.87
CA ASN A 170 -8.46 23.42 -4.97
C ASN A 170 -7.00 23.59 -4.57
N PHE A 171 -6.69 24.55 -3.69
CA PHE A 171 -5.32 24.77 -3.24
C PHE A 171 -4.79 23.57 -2.42
N ILE A 172 -5.60 23.05 -1.50
CA ILE A 172 -5.28 21.84 -0.71
C ILE A 172 -5.20 20.62 -1.63
N LEU A 173 -6.17 20.48 -2.56
CA LEU A 173 -6.21 19.34 -3.48
C LEU A 173 -4.97 19.31 -4.40
N ASP A 174 -4.56 20.46 -4.93
CA ASP A 174 -3.37 20.54 -5.78
C ASP A 174 -2.10 20.14 -5.03
N GLN A 175 -2.01 20.45 -3.74
CA GLN A 175 -0.90 19.98 -2.90
C GLN A 175 -0.94 18.46 -2.68
N CYS A 176 -2.12 17.87 -2.50
CA CYS A 176 -2.28 16.41 -2.44
C CYS A 176 -1.87 15.74 -3.76
N TYR A 177 -2.32 16.28 -4.90
CA TYR A 177 -1.93 15.77 -6.22
C TYR A 177 -0.43 15.93 -6.49
N ASN A 178 0.20 17.00 -6.01
CA ASN A 178 1.65 17.15 -6.10
C ASN A 178 2.39 16.03 -5.33
N ARG A 179 1.92 15.66 -4.13
CA ARG A 179 2.47 14.53 -3.37
C ARG A 179 2.24 13.20 -4.08
N ALA A 180 1.07 13.02 -4.69
CA ALA A 180 0.78 11.84 -5.52
C ALA A 180 1.76 11.71 -6.71
N ARG A 181 2.09 12.82 -7.38
CA ARG A 181 3.10 12.85 -8.46
C ARG A 181 4.51 12.54 -7.94
N ILE A 182 4.88 13.05 -6.77
CA ILE A 182 6.17 12.76 -6.13
C ILE A 182 6.26 11.27 -5.80
N ALA A 183 5.21 10.68 -5.24
CA ALA A 183 5.14 9.25 -4.96
C ALA A 183 5.31 8.42 -6.24
N LYS A 184 4.59 8.77 -7.31
CA LYS A 184 4.72 8.13 -8.63
C LYS A 184 6.14 8.18 -9.17
N LYS A 185 6.78 9.36 -9.11
CA LYS A 185 8.16 9.55 -9.56
C LYS A 185 9.16 8.69 -8.80
N ASN A 186 8.88 8.38 -7.55
CA ASN A 186 9.71 7.53 -6.69
C ASN A 186 9.27 6.06 -6.69
N ASN A 187 8.37 5.65 -7.58
CA ASN A 187 7.81 4.29 -7.65
C ASN A 187 7.18 3.84 -6.33
N ILE A 188 6.48 4.74 -5.64
CA ILE A 188 5.75 4.46 -4.40
C ILE A 188 4.25 4.46 -4.72
N PRO A 189 3.61 3.29 -4.97
CA PRO A 189 2.19 3.21 -5.15
C PRO A 189 1.46 3.57 -3.85
N ILE A 190 0.33 4.28 -3.98
CA ILE A 190 -0.56 4.61 -2.87
C ILE A 190 -1.86 3.88 -3.08
N THR A 191 -2.21 3.00 -2.16
CA THR A 191 -3.52 2.34 -2.12
C THR A 191 -4.39 3.03 -1.09
N THR A 192 -5.50 3.62 -1.54
CA THR A 192 -6.43 4.35 -0.68
C THR A 192 -7.67 3.50 -0.39
N PHE A 193 -7.95 3.28 0.88
CA PHE A 193 -9.19 2.69 1.38
C PHE A 193 -10.09 3.81 1.88
N MET A 194 -11.13 4.11 1.12
CA MET A 194 -12.06 5.17 1.44
C MET A 194 -13.33 4.61 2.09
N ILE A 195 -13.59 5.03 3.32
CA ILE A 195 -14.73 4.62 4.14
C ILE A 195 -15.82 5.71 4.05
N ALA A 196 -16.26 6.05 2.85
CA ALA A 196 -17.34 7.00 2.67
C ALA A 196 -18.00 6.81 1.30
N SER A 197 -19.29 7.10 1.24
CA SER A 197 -20.09 7.03 0.00
C SER A 197 -20.29 8.38 -0.69
N ASP A 198 -19.64 9.44 -0.23
CA ASP A 198 -19.77 10.79 -0.79
C ASP A 198 -19.18 10.85 -2.21
N PRO A 199 -19.98 11.16 -3.26
CA PRO A 199 -19.53 11.19 -4.65
C PRO A 199 -18.43 12.21 -4.93
N TYR A 200 -18.40 13.33 -4.23
CA TYR A 200 -17.36 14.36 -4.41
C TYR A 200 -16.00 13.85 -3.90
N LEU A 201 -16.01 13.15 -2.78
CA LEU A 201 -14.80 12.56 -2.21
C LEU A 201 -14.32 11.39 -3.08
N GLN A 202 -15.23 10.58 -3.61
CA GLN A 202 -14.89 9.53 -4.57
C GLN A 202 -14.19 10.10 -5.81
N THR A 203 -14.66 11.24 -6.33
CA THR A 203 -14.04 11.91 -7.47
C THR A 203 -12.62 12.37 -7.13
N PHE A 204 -12.39 12.93 -5.94
CA PHE A 204 -11.05 13.31 -5.47
C PHE A 204 -10.13 12.09 -5.38
N VAL A 205 -10.55 11.04 -4.67
CA VAL A 205 -9.74 9.84 -4.45
C VAL A 205 -9.44 9.13 -5.76
N LYS A 206 -10.40 9.07 -6.69
CA LYS A 206 -10.19 8.53 -8.03
C LYS A 206 -9.07 9.28 -8.77
N LYS A 207 -9.19 10.60 -8.85
CA LYS A 207 -8.16 11.44 -9.50
C LYS A 207 -6.79 11.34 -8.80
N PHE A 208 -6.78 11.28 -7.48
CA PHE A 208 -5.55 11.11 -6.69
C PHE A 208 -4.86 9.78 -7.04
N SER A 209 -5.62 8.69 -7.11
CA SER A 209 -5.10 7.36 -7.46
C SER A 209 -4.62 7.30 -8.92
N GLU A 210 -5.35 7.90 -9.85
CA GLU A 210 -4.93 8.00 -11.26
C GLU A 210 -3.60 8.77 -11.41
N VAL A 211 -3.44 9.88 -10.69
CA VAL A 211 -2.20 10.67 -10.70
C VAL A 211 -1.01 9.87 -10.16
N ASN A 212 -1.23 9.04 -9.16
CA ASN A 212 -0.18 8.21 -8.55
C ASN A 212 0.07 6.88 -9.30
N ASN A 213 -0.83 6.42 -10.18
CA ASN A 213 -0.94 5.03 -10.66
C ASN A 213 -1.18 4.03 -9.51
N GLY A 214 -1.80 4.48 -8.45
CA GLY A 214 -2.19 3.67 -7.31
C GLY A 214 -3.58 3.06 -7.48
N LYS A 215 -4.11 2.51 -6.38
CA LYS A 215 -5.44 1.90 -6.34
C LYS A 215 -6.32 2.67 -5.36
N ALA A 216 -7.62 2.70 -5.64
CA ALA A 216 -8.63 3.22 -4.73
C ALA A 216 -9.71 2.17 -4.53
N PHE A 217 -10.03 1.93 -3.29
CA PHE A 217 -11.10 1.04 -2.87
C PHE A 217 -12.12 1.84 -2.09
N TYR A 218 -13.39 1.67 -2.46
CA TYR A 218 -14.51 2.39 -1.86
C TYR A 218 -15.38 1.38 -1.14
N THR A 219 -15.62 1.59 0.14
CA THR A 219 -16.42 0.68 0.95
C THR A 219 -17.33 1.40 1.89
N GLY A 220 -18.48 0.77 2.17
CA GLY A 220 -19.27 1.08 3.38
C GLY A 220 -18.63 0.46 4.61
N LEU A 221 -19.28 0.65 5.76
CA LEU A 221 -18.78 0.16 7.05
C LEU A 221 -18.59 -1.37 7.10
N ASP A 222 -19.39 -2.14 6.36
CA ASP A 222 -19.44 -3.59 6.46
C ASP A 222 -18.51 -4.33 5.48
N GLY A 223 -18.08 -3.69 4.39
CA GLY A 223 -17.29 -4.33 3.32
C GLY A 223 -15.77 -4.18 3.43
N LEU A 224 -15.27 -3.44 4.41
CA LEU A 224 -13.86 -3.07 4.51
C LEU A 224 -12.93 -4.27 4.70
N SER A 225 -13.36 -5.26 5.46
CA SER A 225 -12.56 -6.46 5.76
C SER A 225 -12.35 -7.34 4.52
N GLU A 226 -13.41 -7.61 3.76
CA GLU A 226 -13.34 -8.42 2.54
C GLU A 226 -12.47 -7.76 1.48
N MET A 227 -12.60 -6.45 1.32
CA MET A 227 -11.88 -5.68 0.33
C MET A 227 -10.36 -5.64 0.60
N VAL A 228 -9.94 -5.62 1.86
CA VAL A 228 -8.52 -5.64 2.22
C VAL A 228 -7.91 -6.99 1.89
N PHE A 229 -8.62 -8.09 2.13
CA PHE A 229 -8.15 -9.41 1.73
C PHE A 229 -8.00 -9.53 0.22
N ASP A 230 -8.95 -9.03 -0.56
CA ASP A 230 -8.86 -8.99 -2.01
C ASP A 230 -7.64 -8.16 -2.48
N CYS A 231 -7.43 -6.99 -1.87
CA CYS A 231 -6.27 -6.15 -2.18
C CYS A 231 -4.93 -6.85 -1.91
N LEU A 232 -4.84 -7.61 -0.82
CA LEU A 232 -3.63 -8.33 -0.43
C LEU A 232 -3.35 -9.54 -1.34
N LEU A 233 -4.39 -10.22 -1.81
CA LEU A 233 -4.26 -11.31 -2.78
C LEU A 233 -3.74 -10.79 -4.13
N TYR A 234 -4.25 -9.64 -4.60
CA TYR A 234 -3.80 -9.02 -5.86
C TYR A 234 -2.39 -8.40 -5.81
N THR A 235 -1.83 -8.14 -4.62
CA THR A 235 -0.46 -7.62 -4.48
C THR A 235 0.58 -8.72 -4.35
N SER A 236 0.16 -9.97 -4.11
CA SER A 236 1.05 -11.13 -4.06
C SER A 236 1.37 -11.73 -5.43
N ASP A 237 0.62 -11.36 -6.48
CA ASP A 237 0.74 -11.90 -7.84
C ASP A 237 1.37 -10.91 -8.84
N ALA A 238 1.96 -9.78 -8.39
CA ALA A 238 2.55 -8.75 -9.26
C ALA A 238 4.08 -8.67 -9.15
#